data_52c054854078c4a17be855aba820fe37
#
_entry.id   52c054854078c4a17be855aba820fe37
#
_cell.length_a   1.000
_cell.length_b   1.000
_cell.length_c   1.000
_cell.angle_alpha   90.00
_cell.angle_beta   90.00
_cell.angle_gamma   90.00
#
_symmetry.space_group_name_H-M   'P 1'
#
loop_
_entity.id
_entity.type
_entity.pdbx_description
1 polymer ?
#
loop_
_entity_poly.entity_id
_entity_poly.type
_entity_poly.pdbx_seq_one_letter_code
_entity_poly.pdbx_strand_id
1 'polypeptide(L)'
;MTEKTEITAQQRGFQYQIWIMLIIVFGVILAGFLMVPTTEEQRQAMMARMGTTNQGEIVSPTVDMSPLLAALPQGEAPKWKVVAAGGEGCNQGCQDVLVNSRNIHMLLGKSSGRLERVYLPDNANLDLINLEELQAAHPYLIIQPIENSAMRALLQDTSADWDMRDTRYFVVTPDNQTVLYYTQEHDGGGLLEDLKHLLKYSPNR
;
A
#
# COMPACT_ATOMS: atom_id res chain seq x y z
N MET A 1 -44.75 -57.66 22.66
CA MET A 1 -43.60 -57.44 23.57
C MET A 1 -42.83 -56.26 23.07
N THR A 2 -43.12 -55.10 23.60
CA THR A 2 -42.38 -53.86 23.30
C THR A 2 -41.26 -53.68 24.31
N GLU A 3 -40.04 -53.96 23.89
CA GLU A 3 -38.82 -53.73 24.68
C GLU A 3 -38.57 -52.21 24.69
N LYS A 4 -38.95 -51.60 25.79
CA LYS A 4 -38.66 -50.21 26.10
C LYS A 4 -37.20 -50.14 26.51
N THR A 5 -36.35 -49.78 25.59
CA THR A 5 -34.93 -49.54 25.87
C THR A 5 -34.82 -48.39 26.87
N GLU A 6 -34.59 -48.72 28.16
CA GLU A 6 -34.32 -47.74 29.21
C GLU A 6 -32.97 -47.10 28.89
N ILE A 7 -32.97 -45.87 28.35
CA ILE A 7 -31.76 -45.08 28.19
C ILE A 7 -31.28 -44.74 29.59
N THR A 8 -30.18 -45.33 30.00
CA THR A 8 -29.57 -45.10 31.29
C THR A 8 -29.13 -43.62 31.47
N ALA A 9 -29.21 -43.11 32.71
CA ALA A 9 -28.85 -41.72 33.02
C ALA A 9 -27.46 -41.34 32.49
N GLN A 10 -26.52 -42.30 32.44
CA GLN A 10 -25.20 -42.15 31.90
C GLN A 10 -25.17 -41.93 30.38
N GLN A 11 -26.02 -42.54 29.60
CA GLN A 11 -26.15 -42.34 28.17
C GLN A 11 -26.77 -40.97 27.86
N ARG A 12 -27.67 -40.46 28.66
CA ARG A 12 -28.22 -39.10 28.51
C ARG A 12 -27.15 -38.07 28.80
N GLY A 13 -26.28 -38.22 29.80
CA GLY A 13 -25.18 -37.35 30.09
C GLY A 13 -24.20 -37.26 28.94
N PHE A 14 -23.84 -38.39 28.33
CA PHE A 14 -22.94 -38.42 27.15
C PHE A 14 -23.57 -37.78 25.92
N GLN A 15 -24.86 -37.94 25.67
CA GLN A 15 -25.54 -37.26 24.59
C GLN A 15 -25.57 -35.74 24.78
N TYR A 16 -25.78 -35.24 25.99
CA TYR A 16 -25.72 -33.78 26.26
C TYR A 16 -24.31 -33.22 26.03
N GLN A 17 -23.26 -33.92 26.39
CA GLN A 17 -21.90 -33.51 26.11
C GLN A 17 -21.61 -33.37 24.61
N ILE A 18 -22.09 -34.34 23.82
CA ILE A 18 -21.94 -34.28 22.36
C ILE A 18 -22.69 -33.07 21.78
N TRP A 19 -23.95 -32.84 22.22
CA TRP A 19 -24.75 -31.70 21.77
C TRP A 19 -24.12 -30.36 22.13
N ILE A 20 -23.59 -30.21 23.34
CA ILE A 20 -22.88 -29.00 23.77
C ILE A 20 -21.64 -28.77 22.90
N MET A 21 -20.87 -29.82 22.64
CA MET A 21 -19.67 -29.73 21.81
C MET A 21 -20.00 -29.30 20.38
N LEU A 22 -21.06 -29.87 19.80
CA LEU A 22 -21.56 -29.49 18.48
C LEU A 22 -22.03 -28.03 18.44
N ILE A 23 -22.80 -27.58 19.44
CA ILE A 23 -23.28 -26.21 19.53
C ILE A 23 -22.12 -25.21 19.61
N ILE A 24 -21.08 -25.52 20.41
CA ILE A 24 -19.89 -24.68 20.52
C ILE A 24 -19.17 -24.60 19.16
N VAL A 25 -18.90 -25.72 18.52
CA VAL A 25 -18.17 -25.77 17.24
C VAL A 25 -18.96 -25.05 16.16
N PHE A 26 -20.23 -25.39 15.97
CA PHE A 26 -21.07 -24.74 14.96
C PHE A 26 -21.36 -23.27 15.29
N GLY A 27 -21.48 -22.92 16.56
CA GLY A 27 -21.64 -21.54 17.03
C GLY A 27 -20.43 -20.67 16.69
N VAL A 28 -19.22 -21.16 16.90
CA VAL A 28 -17.97 -20.43 16.54
C VAL A 28 -17.86 -20.27 15.03
N ILE A 29 -18.14 -21.33 14.27
CA ILE A 29 -18.11 -21.27 12.80
C ILE A 29 -19.14 -20.26 12.28
N LEU A 30 -20.37 -20.31 12.80
CA LEU A 30 -21.44 -19.40 12.41
C LEU A 30 -21.10 -17.95 12.78
N ALA A 31 -20.60 -17.71 13.97
CA ALA A 31 -20.15 -16.40 14.41
C ALA A 31 -19.03 -15.86 13.52
N GLY A 32 -18.04 -16.70 13.18
CA GLY A 32 -16.98 -16.35 12.23
C GLY A 32 -17.53 -15.97 10.85
N PHE A 33 -18.48 -16.74 10.34
CA PHE A 33 -19.11 -16.45 9.04
C PHE A 33 -19.93 -15.14 9.04
N LEU A 34 -20.63 -14.84 10.14
CA LEU A 34 -21.39 -13.60 10.30
C LEU A 34 -20.50 -12.37 10.50
N MET A 35 -19.27 -12.56 11.00
CA MET A 35 -18.31 -11.47 11.19
C MET A 35 -17.52 -11.11 9.92
N VAL A 36 -17.54 -11.95 8.88
CA VAL A 36 -16.85 -11.64 7.63
C VAL A 36 -17.60 -10.51 6.89
N PRO A 37 -16.94 -9.37 6.64
CA PRO A 37 -17.56 -8.27 5.93
C PRO A 37 -17.85 -8.68 4.49
N THR A 38 -19.11 -8.58 4.07
CA THR A 38 -19.56 -8.95 2.73
C THR A 38 -19.65 -7.75 1.78
N THR A 39 -19.65 -6.52 2.34
CA THR A 39 -19.73 -5.29 1.57
C THR A 39 -18.44 -4.47 1.72
N GLU A 40 -18.11 -3.67 0.69
CA GLU A 40 -16.94 -2.78 0.71
C GLU A 40 -17.04 -1.73 1.84
N GLU A 41 -18.24 -1.23 2.11
CA GLU A 41 -18.47 -0.30 3.23
C GLU A 41 -18.14 -0.93 4.59
N GLN A 42 -18.49 -2.19 4.81
CA GLN A 42 -18.17 -2.92 6.04
C GLN A 42 -16.66 -3.19 6.15
N ARG A 43 -15.99 -3.47 5.04
CA ARG A 43 -14.52 -3.62 5.00
C ARG A 43 -13.82 -2.33 5.36
N GLN A 44 -14.25 -1.20 4.78
CA GLN A 44 -13.70 0.13 5.08
C GLN A 44 -13.94 0.51 6.54
N ALA A 45 -15.14 0.29 7.08
CA ALA A 45 -15.45 0.54 8.48
C ALA A 45 -14.63 -0.35 9.44
N MET A 46 -14.34 -1.59 9.06
CA MET A 46 -13.50 -2.49 9.85
C MET A 46 -12.04 -2.07 9.81
N MET A 47 -11.51 -1.71 8.64
CA MET A 47 -10.15 -1.17 8.50
C MET A 47 -9.97 0.14 9.29
N ALA A 48 -10.95 1.03 9.26
CA ALA A 48 -10.95 2.27 10.03
C ALA A 48 -10.95 2.04 11.57
N ARG A 49 -11.54 0.94 12.04
CA ARG A 49 -11.59 0.60 13.48
C ARG A 49 -10.36 -0.17 13.98
N MET A 50 -9.82 -1.07 13.14
CA MET A 50 -8.68 -1.90 13.54
C MET A 50 -7.34 -1.23 13.27
N GLY A 51 -7.32 -0.11 12.54
CA GLY A 51 -6.12 0.52 12.01
C GLY A 51 -5.48 -0.34 10.93
N THR A 52 -4.70 0.28 10.08
CA THR A 52 -3.84 -0.44 9.14
C THR A 52 -2.48 -0.62 9.79
N THR A 53 -1.80 -1.73 9.54
CA THR A 53 -0.41 -1.92 9.96
C THR A 53 0.56 -1.07 9.14
N ASN A 54 0.05 -0.39 8.10
CA ASN A 54 0.84 0.49 7.26
C ASN A 54 1.16 1.78 8.00
N GLN A 55 2.39 2.25 7.83
CA GLN A 55 2.86 3.54 8.37
C GLN A 55 2.44 4.70 7.45
N GLY A 56 2.31 4.43 6.15
CA GLY A 56 1.76 5.37 5.17
C GLY A 56 0.24 5.31 5.11
N GLU A 57 -0.34 6.34 4.53
CA GLU A 57 -1.79 6.43 4.32
C GLU A 57 -2.21 5.68 3.04
N ILE A 58 -3.33 4.96 3.13
CA ILE A 58 -3.87 4.21 1.99
C ILE A 58 -4.54 5.18 1.01
N VAL A 59 -4.22 5.05 -0.28
CA VAL A 59 -4.92 5.77 -1.35
C VAL A 59 -6.26 5.10 -1.62
N SER A 60 -7.35 5.82 -1.39
CA SER A 60 -8.71 5.30 -1.59
C SER A 60 -9.58 6.33 -2.31
N PRO A 61 -10.20 5.96 -3.43
CA PRO A 61 -9.96 4.74 -4.22
C PRO A 61 -8.54 4.66 -4.77
N THR A 62 -8.07 3.44 -5.10
CA THR A 62 -6.77 3.26 -5.79
C THR A 62 -6.81 3.89 -7.17
N VAL A 63 -5.68 4.43 -7.62
CA VAL A 63 -5.56 5.19 -8.87
C VAL A 63 -4.53 4.53 -9.79
N ASP A 64 -4.86 4.42 -11.05
CA ASP A 64 -3.95 3.95 -12.09
C ASP A 64 -3.03 5.10 -12.55
N MET A 65 -1.74 5.00 -12.25
CA MET A 65 -0.70 5.94 -12.68
C MET A 65 -0.12 5.65 -14.07
N SER A 66 -0.60 4.63 -14.78
CA SER A 66 -0.08 4.28 -16.11
C SER A 66 0.03 5.47 -17.07
N PRO A 67 -0.91 6.43 -17.11
CA PRO A 67 -0.80 7.59 -18.00
C PRO A 67 0.42 8.47 -17.71
N LEU A 68 0.79 8.61 -16.41
CA LEU A 68 1.94 9.43 -15.99
C LEU A 68 3.27 8.68 -16.10
N LEU A 69 3.23 7.34 -16.08
CA LEU A 69 4.40 6.48 -16.08
C LEU A 69 4.69 5.86 -17.47
N ALA A 70 3.92 6.22 -18.49
CA ALA A 70 4.00 5.61 -19.83
C ALA A 70 5.36 5.78 -20.53
N ALA A 71 6.08 6.86 -20.23
CA ALA A 71 7.39 7.14 -20.82
C ALA A 71 8.55 6.50 -20.05
N LEU A 72 8.28 5.80 -18.94
CA LEU A 72 9.33 5.09 -18.19
C LEU A 72 9.93 3.97 -19.04
N PRO A 73 11.26 3.72 -18.91
CA PRO A 73 11.89 2.57 -19.53
C PRO A 73 11.19 1.27 -19.11
N GLN A 74 10.73 0.50 -20.09
CA GLN A 74 10.12 -0.80 -19.81
C GLN A 74 11.24 -1.82 -19.51
N GLY A 75 11.31 -2.28 -18.26
CA GLY A 75 12.21 -3.36 -17.86
C GLY A 75 11.68 -4.74 -18.26
N GLU A 76 12.52 -5.78 -18.11
CA GLU A 76 12.14 -7.18 -18.39
C GLU A 76 11.01 -7.69 -17.49
N ALA A 77 10.92 -7.16 -16.27
CA ALA A 77 9.87 -7.51 -15.31
C ALA A 77 9.26 -6.23 -14.68
N PRO A 78 7.95 -6.21 -14.46
CA PRO A 78 7.30 -5.08 -13.78
C PRO A 78 7.76 -5.00 -12.32
N LYS A 79 8.07 -3.79 -11.86
CA LYS A 79 8.59 -3.54 -10.52
C LYS A 79 7.65 -2.65 -9.72
N TRP A 80 7.76 -2.74 -8.42
CA TRP A 80 7.22 -1.75 -7.50
C TRP A 80 7.92 -0.40 -7.75
N LYS A 81 7.21 0.69 -7.51
CA LYS A 81 7.78 2.03 -7.69
C LYS A 81 7.54 2.87 -6.44
N VAL A 82 8.57 3.62 -6.04
CA VAL A 82 8.42 4.76 -5.15
C VAL A 82 8.50 6.01 -6.00
N VAL A 83 7.38 6.68 -6.13
CA VAL A 83 7.20 7.85 -6.96
C VAL A 83 7.20 9.09 -6.08
N ALA A 84 8.14 9.98 -6.27
CA ALA A 84 8.14 11.31 -5.67
C ALA A 84 7.52 12.30 -6.65
N ALA A 85 6.57 13.11 -6.21
CA ALA A 85 5.91 14.11 -7.04
C ALA A 85 5.53 15.35 -6.23
N GLY A 86 5.28 16.47 -6.91
CA GLY A 86 4.97 17.75 -6.30
C GLY A 86 6.21 18.56 -5.91
N GLY A 87 5.97 19.66 -5.23
CA GLY A 87 6.99 20.64 -4.87
C GLY A 87 7.30 21.65 -5.99
N GLU A 88 7.86 22.77 -5.60
CA GLU A 88 8.29 23.84 -6.53
C GLU A 88 9.80 23.77 -6.71
N GLY A 89 10.27 23.40 -7.91
CA GLY A 89 11.67 23.48 -8.32
C GLY A 89 12.65 22.62 -7.53
N CYS A 90 12.22 21.51 -6.94
CA CYS A 90 13.01 20.64 -6.06
C CYS A 90 13.74 21.39 -4.95
N ASN A 91 13.00 22.09 -4.12
CA ASN A 91 13.47 22.75 -2.91
C ASN A 91 14.06 21.75 -1.88
N GLN A 92 14.48 22.25 -0.70
CA GLN A 92 15.08 21.39 0.35
C GLN A 92 14.18 20.19 0.71
N GLY A 93 12.85 20.39 0.84
CA GLY A 93 11.93 19.30 1.14
C GLY A 93 11.90 18.22 0.07
N CYS A 94 11.97 18.59 -1.22
CA CYS A 94 12.12 17.65 -2.32
C CYS A 94 13.44 16.90 -2.25
N GLN A 95 14.56 17.59 -1.99
CA GLN A 95 15.89 16.96 -1.86
C GLN A 95 15.91 15.96 -0.70
N ASP A 96 15.34 16.30 0.45
CA ASP A 96 15.24 15.41 1.61
C ASP A 96 14.43 14.15 1.28
N VAL A 97 13.32 14.32 0.55
CA VAL A 97 12.49 13.22 0.01
C VAL A 97 13.34 12.31 -0.89
N LEU A 98 14.09 12.85 -1.83
CA LEU A 98 14.91 12.07 -2.77
C LEU A 98 16.07 11.36 -2.08
N VAL A 99 16.76 12.03 -1.13
CA VAL A 99 17.82 11.42 -0.30
C VAL A 99 17.28 10.27 0.52
N ASN A 100 16.13 10.48 1.17
CA ASN A 100 15.49 9.44 1.97
C ASN A 100 15.08 8.23 1.11
N SER A 101 14.50 8.46 -0.07
CA SER A 101 14.15 7.36 -1.01
C SER A 101 15.40 6.57 -1.45
N ARG A 102 16.56 7.23 -1.64
CA ARG A 102 17.84 6.57 -1.94
C ARG A 102 18.30 5.70 -0.79
N ASN A 103 18.24 6.21 0.42
CA ASN A 103 18.65 5.48 1.62
C ASN A 103 17.76 4.24 1.82
N ILE A 104 16.45 4.39 1.66
CA ILE A 104 15.49 3.28 1.73
C ILE A 104 15.79 2.22 0.66
N HIS A 105 16.04 2.63 -0.58
CA HIS A 105 16.40 1.70 -1.66
C HIS A 105 17.66 0.88 -1.32
N MET A 106 18.69 1.51 -0.72
CA MET A 106 19.88 0.80 -0.26
C MET A 106 19.58 -0.16 0.90
N LEU A 107 18.75 0.25 1.87
CA LEU A 107 18.38 -0.54 3.04
C LEU A 107 17.51 -1.75 2.69
N LEU A 108 16.87 -1.78 1.53
CA LEU A 108 16.13 -2.96 1.02
C LEU A 108 17.07 -4.10 0.61
N GLY A 109 18.35 -3.85 0.41
CA GLY A 109 19.37 -4.86 0.13
C GLY A 109 19.00 -5.72 -1.10
N LYS A 110 18.85 -7.03 -0.92
CA LYS A 110 18.54 -7.96 -2.02
C LYS A 110 17.20 -7.68 -2.70
N SER A 111 16.26 -7.03 -2.01
CA SER A 111 14.94 -6.70 -2.55
C SER A 111 14.94 -5.40 -3.36
N SER A 112 16.02 -4.62 -3.34
CA SER A 112 16.11 -3.34 -4.07
C SER A 112 15.94 -3.49 -5.58
N GLY A 113 16.37 -4.61 -6.16
CA GLY A 113 16.18 -4.91 -7.60
C GLY A 113 14.71 -5.01 -8.05
N ARG A 114 13.77 -5.16 -7.11
CA ARG A 114 12.31 -5.21 -7.35
C ARG A 114 11.63 -3.87 -7.18
N LEU A 115 12.39 -2.82 -6.86
CA LEU A 115 11.90 -1.46 -6.64
C LEU A 115 12.57 -0.50 -7.61
N GLU A 116 11.79 0.39 -8.20
CA GLU A 116 12.26 1.56 -8.95
C GLU A 116 11.96 2.83 -8.18
N ARG A 117 12.85 3.80 -8.33
CA ARG A 117 12.67 5.14 -7.79
C ARG A 117 12.39 6.08 -8.94
N VAL A 118 11.28 6.79 -8.85
CA VAL A 118 10.84 7.72 -9.89
C VAL A 118 10.63 9.09 -9.28
N TYR A 119 11.10 10.13 -9.93
CA TYR A 119 10.78 11.52 -9.61
C TYR A 119 10.03 12.15 -10.78
N LEU A 120 8.88 12.72 -10.47
CA LEU A 120 7.99 13.38 -11.41
C LEU A 120 7.98 14.90 -11.15
N PRO A 121 9.02 15.65 -11.61
CA PRO A 121 9.00 17.10 -11.52
C PRO A 121 7.93 17.71 -12.41
N ASP A 122 7.43 18.89 -12.03
CA ASP A 122 6.54 19.67 -12.88
C ASP A 122 7.31 20.26 -14.07
N ASN A 123 6.78 20.06 -15.28
CA ASN A 123 7.31 20.65 -16.50
C ASN A 123 7.49 22.17 -16.39
N ALA A 124 6.55 22.86 -15.73
CA ALA A 124 6.59 24.31 -15.55
C ALA A 124 7.80 24.80 -14.73
N ASN A 125 8.40 23.94 -13.92
CA ASN A 125 9.45 24.27 -12.98
C ASN A 125 10.80 23.60 -13.33
N LEU A 126 10.93 22.99 -14.51
CA LEU A 126 12.16 22.28 -14.91
C LEU A 126 13.38 23.18 -14.94
N ASP A 127 13.23 24.44 -15.37
CA ASP A 127 14.32 25.42 -15.44
C ASP A 127 14.89 25.77 -14.07
N LEU A 128 14.15 25.48 -12.99
CA LEU A 128 14.58 25.69 -11.61
C LEU A 128 15.38 24.50 -11.04
N ILE A 129 15.46 23.40 -11.80
CA ILE A 129 16.08 22.14 -11.35
C ILE A 129 17.36 21.89 -12.15
N ASN A 130 18.49 21.76 -11.44
CA ASN A 130 19.71 21.28 -12.08
C ASN A 130 19.64 19.74 -12.22
N LEU A 131 19.14 19.28 -13.35
CA LEU A 131 18.93 17.86 -13.63
C LEU A 131 20.21 17.04 -13.64
N GLU A 132 21.34 17.62 -14.10
CA GLU A 132 22.64 16.93 -14.13
C GLU A 132 23.16 16.67 -12.69
N GLU A 133 23.09 17.67 -11.84
CA GLU A 133 23.48 17.56 -10.45
C GLU A 133 22.57 16.58 -9.69
N LEU A 134 21.26 16.68 -9.95
CA LEU A 134 20.28 15.79 -9.34
C LEU A 134 20.52 14.33 -9.74
N GLN A 135 20.77 14.07 -11.02
CA GLN A 135 21.08 12.72 -11.51
C GLN A 135 22.40 12.19 -10.96
N ALA A 136 23.43 13.04 -10.83
CA ALA A 136 24.70 12.67 -10.22
C ALA A 136 24.55 12.32 -8.73
N ALA A 137 23.74 13.09 -7.99
CA ALA A 137 23.45 12.84 -6.58
C ALA A 137 22.58 11.60 -6.35
N HIS A 138 21.73 11.24 -7.30
CA HIS A 138 20.75 10.15 -7.19
C HIS A 138 20.88 9.13 -8.33
N PRO A 139 21.96 8.33 -8.36
CA PRO A 139 22.09 7.25 -9.34
C PRO A 139 20.87 6.29 -9.24
N TYR A 140 20.43 5.76 -10.36
CA TYR A 140 19.23 4.91 -10.47
C TYR A 140 17.89 5.60 -10.15
N LEU A 141 17.85 6.93 -10.04
CA LEU A 141 16.60 7.69 -10.02
C LEU A 141 16.15 7.90 -11.46
N ILE A 142 14.94 7.52 -11.77
CA ILE A 142 14.31 7.83 -13.05
C ILE A 142 13.62 9.19 -12.89
N ILE A 143 13.99 10.16 -13.72
CA ILE A 143 13.38 11.50 -13.70
C ILE A 143 12.53 11.61 -14.94
N GLN A 144 11.23 11.81 -14.74
CA GLN A 144 10.27 11.98 -15.82
C GLN A 144 9.39 13.19 -15.53
N PRO A 145 9.57 14.29 -16.24
CA PRO A 145 8.75 15.47 -16.10
C PRO A 145 7.29 15.20 -16.48
N ILE A 146 6.37 15.79 -15.73
CA ILE A 146 4.92 15.71 -15.96
C ILE A 146 4.28 17.08 -15.82
N GLU A 147 3.04 17.19 -16.24
CA GLU A 147 2.17 18.32 -15.89
C GLU A 147 1.55 18.05 -14.50
N ASN A 148 1.80 18.93 -13.54
CA ASN A 148 1.20 18.82 -12.20
C ASN A 148 -0.33 18.77 -12.25
N SER A 149 -0.94 19.42 -13.24
CA SER A 149 -2.37 19.35 -13.50
C SER A 149 -2.86 17.93 -13.81
N ALA A 150 -2.08 17.14 -14.53
CA ALA A 150 -2.40 15.74 -14.84
C ALA A 150 -2.36 14.86 -13.57
N MET A 151 -1.33 15.03 -12.73
CA MET A 151 -1.23 14.31 -11.44
C MET A 151 -2.38 14.69 -10.51
N ARG A 152 -2.69 15.99 -10.44
CA ARG A 152 -3.79 16.51 -9.62
C ARG A 152 -5.14 15.98 -10.07
N ALA A 153 -5.41 15.97 -11.38
CA ALA A 153 -6.66 15.42 -11.91
C ALA A 153 -6.81 13.93 -11.63
N LEU A 154 -5.70 13.20 -11.57
CA LEU A 154 -5.67 11.78 -11.29
C LEU A 154 -5.97 11.46 -9.82
N LEU A 155 -5.52 12.30 -8.89
CA LEU A 155 -5.71 12.12 -7.45
C LEU A 155 -6.94 12.84 -6.90
N GLN A 156 -7.60 13.63 -7.73
CA GLN A 156 -8.87 14.27 -7.38
C GLN A 156 -9.87 13.20 -6.90
N ASP A 157 -10.65 13.54 -5.87
CA ASP A 157 -11.63 12.63 -5.26
C ASP A 157 -11.04 11.38 -4.56
N THR A 158 -9.73 11.37 -4.31
CA THR A 158 -9.07 10.33 -3.49
C THR A 158 -8.64 10.85 -2.13
N SER A 159 -8.28 9.94 -1.22
CA SER A 159 -7.68 10.31 0.08
C SER A 159 -6.31 10.99 -0.07
N ALA A 160 -5.67 10.91 -1.22
CA ALA A 160 -4.35 11.47 -1.51
C ALA A 160 -4.40 12.82 -2.26
N ASP A 161 -5.58 13.43 -2.40
CA ASP A 161 -5.72 14.76 -3.00
C ASP A 161 -4.91 15.80 -2.21
N TRP A 162 -4.15 16.65 -2.93
CA TRP A 162 -3.40 17.75 -2.34
C TRP A 162 -3.07 18.82 -3.39
N ASP A 163 -2.59 19.96 -2.92
CA ASP A 163 -2.35 21.15 -3.75
C ASP A 163 -1.02 21.16 -4.53
N MET A 164 -0.23 20.08 -4.46
CA MET A 164 1.07 19.90 -5.11
C MET A 164 2.20 20.82 -4.61
N ARG A 165 2.02 21.56 -3.52
CA ARG A 165 3.03 22.50 -3.01
C ARG A 165 4.21 21.82 -2.37
N ASP A 166 3.98 20.75 -1.65
CA ASP A 166 4.99 19.90 -1.03
C ASP A 166 5.28 18.65 -1.87
N THR A 167 6.44 18.07 -1.70
CA THR A 167 6.77 16.81 -2.36
C THR A 167 6.27 15.65 -1.51
N ARG A 168 5.52 14.74 -2.14
CA ARG A 168 4.99 13.51 -1.53
C ARG A 168 5.57 12.27 -2.18
N TYR A 169 5.57 11.18 -1.43
CA TYR A 169 5.83 9.84 -1.97
C TYR A 169 4.53 9.12 -2.25
N PHE A 170 4.58 8.31 -3.30
CA PHE A 170 3.54 7.33 -3.62
C PHE A 170 4.19 5.96 -3.80
N VAL A 171 3.61 4.95 -3.18
CA VAL A 171 3.97 3.55 -3.44
C VAL A 171 3.03 3.01 -4.49
N VAL A 172 3.61 2.59 -5.60
CA VAL A 172 2.90 2.14 -6.79
C VAL A 172 3.25 0.69 -7.07
N THR A 173 2.22 -0.11 -7.32
CA THR A 173 2.36 -1.54 -7.63
C THR A 173 3.01 -1.78 -8.99
N PRO A 174 3.45 -3.02 -9.29
CA PRO A 174 4.00 -3.35 -10.61
C PRO A 174 3.02 -3.11 -11.77
N ASP A 175 1.73 -3.16 -11.54
CA ASP A 175 0.65 -2.85 -12.48
C ASP A 175 0.18 -1.38 -12.43
N ASN A 176 1.03 -0.50 -11.89
CA ASN A 176 0.87 0.94 -11.80
C ASN A 176 -0.31 1.45 -10.95
N GLN A 177 -0.84 0.64 -10.04
CA GLN A 177 -1.86 1.08 -9.09
C GLN A 177 -1.21 1.76 -7.88
N THR A 178 -1.69 2.93 -7.50
CA THR A 178 -1.22 3.65 -6.32
C THR A 178 -1.90 3.11 -5.08
N VAL A 179 -1.12 2.65 -4.10
CA VAL A 179 -1.66 1.99 -2.89
C VAL A 179 -1.42 2.77 -1.61
N LEU A 180 -0.28 3.45 -1.48
CA LEU A 180 0.07 4.24 -0.29
C LEU A 180 0.62 5.59 -0.71
N TYR A 181 0.44 6.60 0.17
CA TYR A 181 1.13 7.86 0.05
C TYR A 181 1.73 8.29 1.40
N TYR A 182 2.73 9.15 1.31
CA TYR A 182 3.46 9.70 2.45
C TYR A 182 3.69 11.19 2.26
N THR A 183 3.51 11.93 3.33
CA THR A 183 3.82 13.36 3.42
C THR A 183 5.17 13.54 4.11
N GLN A 184 5.65 14.77 4.21
CA GLN A 184 6.87 15.10 4.96
C GLN A 184 6.74 14.89 6.47
N GLU A 185 5.52 14.76 6.99
CA GLU A 185 5.23 14.50 8.40
C GLU A 185 5.46 13.03 8.78
N HIS A 186 5.46 12.12 7.80
CA HIS A 186 5.71 10.70 8.04
C HIS A 186 7.19 10.43 8.24
N ASP A 187 7.51 9.61 9.24
CA ASP A 187 8.88 9.14 9.44
C ASP A 187 9.34 8.27 8.24
N GLY A 188 10.54 8.54 7.77
CA GLY A 188 11.14 7.76 6.67
C GLY A 188 11.32 6.27 6.99
N GLY A 189 11.39 5.91 8.28
CA GLY A 189 11.38 4.51 8.73
C GLY A 189 10.12 3.77 8.33
N GLY A 190 8.97 4.44 8.37
CA GLY A 190 7.68 3.84 8.02
C GLY A 190 7.60 3.37 6.57
N LEU A 191 8.09 4.18 5.63
CA LEU A 191 8.14 3.77 4.22
C LEU A 191 9.01 2.52 4.01
N LEU A 192 10.13 2.40 4.72
CA LEU A 192 10.99 1.21 4.65
C LEU A 192 10.29 -0.04 5.16
N GLU A 193 9.57 0.05 6.28
CA GLU A 193 8.83 -1.07 6.86
C GLU A 193 7.72 -1.54 5.94
N ASP A 194 6.93 -0.61 5.40
CA ASP A 194 5.86 -0.93 4.47
C ASP A 194 6.38 -1.57 3.18
N LEU A 195 7.47 -1.04 2.61
CA LEU A 195 8.09 -1.62 1.43
C LEU A 195 8.65 -3.03 1.68
N LYS A 196 9.28 -3.27 2.85
CA LYS A 196 9.72 -4.62 3.22
C LYS A 196 8.55 -5.58 3.31
N HIS A 197 7.43 -5.13 3.89
CA HIS A 197 6.22 -5.94 4.00
C HIS A 197 5.62 -6.25 2.62
N LEU A 198 5.42 -5.23 1.79
CA LEU A 198 4.88 -5.38 0.44
C LEU A 198 5.75 -6.29 -0.43
N LEU A 199 7.06 -6.08 -0.45
CA LEU A 199 8.00 -6.88 -1.23
C LEU A 199 8.10 -8.33 -0.74
N LYS A 200 7.90 -8.59 0.55
CA LYS A 200 7.91 -9.94 1.13
C LYS A 200 6.71 -10.77 0.67
N TYR A 201 5.54 -10.17 0.61
CA TYR A 201 4.29 -10.87 0.33
C TYR A 201 3.83 -10.76 -1.13
N SER A 202 4.46 -9.89 -1.93
CA SER A 202 4.18 -9.86 -3.37
C SER A 202 4.91 -10.99 -4.09
N PRO A 203 4.25 -11.70 -5.01
CA PRO A 203 4.87 -12.76 -5.78
C PRO A 203 6.06 -12.22 -6.58
N ASN A 204 7.16 -13.00 -6.64
CA ASN A 204 8.24 -12.77 -7.59
C ASN A 204 7.72 -13.17 -8.97
N ARG A 205 7.27 -12.24 -9.76
CA ARG A 205 6.94 -12.44 -11.16
C ARG A 205 8.10 -11.97 -12.03
#